data_c849eb25242466dad03f6deeeb494149
#
_entry.id   c849eb25242466dad03f6deeeb494149
#
_cell.length_a   1.000
_cell.length_b   1.000
_cell.length_c   1.000
_cell.angle_alpha   90.00
_cell.angle_beta   90.00
_cell.angle_gamma   90.00
#
_symmetry.space_group_name_H-M   'P 1'
#
loop_
_entity.id
_entity.type
_entity.pdbx_description
1 polymer ?
#
loop_
_entity_poly.entity_id
_entity_poly.type
_entity_poly.pdbx_seq_one_letter_code
_entity_poly.pdbx_strand_id
1 'polypeptide(L)'
;MSSNEEIHRLVNAIALKNASEHSGNTNVNTVLSRILSLKPELKKEIKTLIEEIRVVVDSVNKLDIQQQIEYLDSTYSKDKLLDSKSRHEHAESHSLPELELTESQVVTRFPPEPNGYPHIGHAKAVIIDEEYARMYNGKLILRFDDTNPMNEKLEFYDAIRNDLEWLGVKPDITKNTSDDISKLHELGRKITTKGDAYVCTCEINNIHKMRMQQVECPCRTNVDNSEHNQERLEKLFDGTYHQNEAIVRFRGNMQDQNTVMRDPTLFRIIEASHPLLGQKVTVWPTYDFAAPIEDSLDGVTHALRTKEYELRNALYQDILERLELRKPKVVEFSRLEFENMPVSKRKIKKLIDDGMIEGWNDPRLLTLSALRRRGFDPKAIRSFVLSLGLTLAETKPPFKTLESINRKILDPNTIRLFFVKNPIMLLIQDAKDIRVKLNNHPTSNLGTREVEVSKVIYISHDDAAALRIDEQIRLMELYNVKINEIDLENKKLITASYLNNEVVKEMKKIQWVSEKNLSKYRIRVPKEIYDNDKFNPNSLEIIEGYAESSVLQLKSHTPVQFIRFGFCITEENSSAIFIHR
;
A
#
# COMPACT_ATOMS: atom_id res chain seq x y z
N MET A 1 29.80 -4.27 -36.44
CA MET A 1 29.97 -5.43 -35.52
C MET A 1 28.87 -6.42 -35.82
N SER A 2 29.18 -7.72 -35.84
CA SER A 2 28.13 -8.74 -35.96
C SER A 2 27.27 -8.75 -34.68
N SER A 3 26.02 -9.23 -34.79
CA SER A 3 25.12 -9.35 -33.63
C SER A 3 25.75 -10.16 -32.47
N ASN A 4 26.57 -11.17 -32.80
CA ASN A 4 27.28 -12.01 -31.82
C ASN A 4 28.41 -11.26 -31.08
N GLU A 5 29.15 -10.39 -31.77
CA GLU A 5 30.21 -9.59 -31.14
C GLU A 5 29.64 -8.59 -30.13
N GLU A 6 28.46 -8.01 -30.40
CA GLU A 6 27.77 -7.10 -29.49
C GLU A 6 27.28 -7.82 -28.23
N ILE A 7 26.75 -9.06 -28.38
CA ILE A 7 26.31 -9.89 -27.26
C ILE A 7 27.52 -10.28 -26.39
N HIS A 8 28.59 -10.77 -27.00
CA HIS A 8 29.80 -11.16 -26.27
C HIS A 8 30.41 -9.97 -25.48
N ARG A 9 30.46 -8.79 -26.09
CA ARG A 9 30.88 -7.55 -25.42
C ARG A 9 30.00 -7.20 -24.22
N LEU A 10 28.68 -7.34 -24.35
CA LEU A 10 27.73 -7.10 -23.28
C LEU A 10 27.89 -8.10 -22.13
N VAL A 11 28.08 -9.39 -22.44
CA VAL A 11 28.32 -10.45 -21.45
C VAL A 11 29.58 -10.14 -20.64
N ASN A 12 30.69 -9.81 -21.29
CA ASN A 12 31.95 -9.46 -20.64
C ASN A 12 31.82 -8.25 -19.73
N ALA A 13 31.21 -7.18 -20.21
CA ALA A 13 31.03 -5.95 -19.45
C ALA A 13 30.20 -6.17 -18.17
N ILE A 14 29.12 -6.94 -18.27
CA ILE A 14 28.25 -7.28 -17.13
C ILE A 14 28.98 -8.21 -16.14
N ALA A 15 29.74 -9.18 -16.63
CA ALA A 15 30.48 -10.09 -15.76
C ALA A 15 31.59 -9.38 -14.98
N LEU A 16 32.39 -8.54 -15.63
CA LEU A 16 33.43 -7.73 -15.00
C LEU A 16 32.86 -6.77 -13.95
N LYS A 17 31.79 -6.07 -14.29
CA LYS A 17 31.14 -5.15 -13.35
C LYS A 17 30.59 -5.87 -12.14
N ASN A 18 29.91 -6.99 -12.34
CA ASN A 18 29.37 -7.78 -11.23
C ASN A 18 30.47 -8.35 -10.33
N ALA A 19 31.58 -8.84 -10.92
CA ALA A 19 32.72 -9.34 -10.17
C ALA A 19 33.37 -8.24 -9.33
N SER A 20 33.64 -7.07 -9.91
CA SER A 20 34.24 -5.93 -9.20
C SER A 20 33.39 -5.41 -8.04
N GLU A 21 32.05 -5.47 -8.15
CA GLU A 21 31.10 -5.09 -7.10
C GLU A 21 30.93 -6.17 -6.00
N HIS A 22 31.35 -7.44 -6.24
CA HIS A 22 31.14 -8.60 -5.37
C HIS A 22 32.43 -9.35 -5.02
N SER A 23 33.43 -8.62 -4.54
CA SER A 23 34.70 -9.18 -4.03
C SER A 23 35.46 -10.05 -5.04
N GLY A 24 35.41 -9.69 -6.32
CA GLY A 24 36.17 -10.34 -7.39
C GLY A 24 35.51 -11.59 -8.00
N ASN A 25 34.29 -11.94 -7.60
CA ASN A 25 33.61 -13.13 -8.09
C ASN A 25 32.21 -12.84 -8.67
N THR A 26 31.90 -13.43 -9.80
CA THR A 26 30.55 -13.42 -10.41
C THR A 26 30.08 -14.83 -10.71
N ASN A 27 28.80 -15.01 -11.01
CA ASN A 27 28.22 -16.31 -11.36
C ASN A 27 27.31 -16.23 -12.59
N VAL A 28 27.14 -17.36 -13.27
CA VAL A 28 26.40 -17.48 -14.51
C VAL A 28 24.96 -17.00 -14.38
N ASN A 29 24.26 -17.34 -13.28
CA ASN A 29 22.85 -16.99 -13.10
C ASN A 29 22.65 -15.47 -12.94
N THR A 30 23.54 -14.78 -12.24
CA THR A 30 23.50 -13.34 -12.07
C THR A 30 23.73 -12.62 -13.41
N VAL A 31 24.74 -13.04 -14.18
CA VAL A 31 25.03 -12.48 -15.50
C VAL A 31 23.89 -12.74 -16.47
N LEU A 32 23.36 -13.97 -16.52
CA LEU A 32 22.23 -14.36 -17.38
C LEU A 32 20.97 -13.54 -17.07
N SER A 33 20.61 -13.44 -15.80
CA SER A 33 19.46 -12.66 -15.37
C SER A 33 19.56 -11.21 -15.84
N ARG A 34 20.76 -10.62 -15.74
CA ARG A 34 21.02 -9.24 -16.15
C ARG A 34 20.95 -9.04 -17.66
N ILE A 35 21.49 -9.99 -18.44
CA ILE A 35 21.41 -9.95 -19.91
C ILE A 35 19.96 -10.08 -20.39
N LEU A 36 19.21 -11.04 -19.86
CA LEU A 36 17.82 -11.26 -20.24
C LEU A 36 16.90 -10.09 -19.82
N SER A 37 17.29 -9.36 -18.81
CA SER A 37 16.61 -8.10 -18.42
C SER A 37 16.89 -6.94 -19.39
N LEU A 38 18.06 -6.94 -20.05
CA LEU A 38 18.46 -5.92 -21.01
C LEU A 38 18.02 -6.23 -22.44
N LYS A 39 18.07 -7.50 -22.81
CA LYS A 39 17.71 -8.02 -24.15
C LYS A 39 16.79 -9.25 -23.99
N PRO A 40 15.47 -9.04 -23.73
CA PRO A 40 14.50 -10.13 -23.51
C PRO A 40 14.35 -11.08 -24.71
N GLU A 41 14.66 -10.62 -25.91
CA GLU A 41 14.62 -11.39 -27.16
C GLU A 41 15.57 -12.58 -27.14
N LEU A 42 16.69 -12.52 -26.38
CA LEU A 42 17.68 -13.60 -26.26
C LEU A 42 17.15 -14.83 -25.50
N LYS A 43 15.95 -14.77 -24.93
CA LYS A 43 15.30 -15.94 -24.31
C LYS A 43 15.14 -17.12 -25.29
N LYS A 44 15.09 -16.87 -26.59
CA LYS A 44 14.95 -17.90 -27.63
C LYS A 44 16.24 -18.73 -27.82
N GLU A 45 17.38 -18.18 -27.46
CA GLU A 45 18.71 -18.77 -27.64
C GLU A 45 19.43 -19.07 -26.31
N ILE A 46 18.65 -19.28 -25.25
CA ILE A 46 19.14 -19.36 -23.87
C ILE A 46 20.24 -20.41 -23.64
N LYS A 47 20.22 -21.54 -24.36
CA LYS A 47 21.20 -22.59 -24.19
C LYS A 47 22.59 -22.15 -24.66
N THR A 48 22.67 -21.55 -25.85
CA THR A 48 23.91 -21.02 -26.42
C THR A 48 24.45 -19.87 -25.59
N LEU A 49 23.54 -18.99 -25.13
CA LEU A 49 23.88 -17.86 -24.28
C LEU A 49 24.47 -18.30 -22.92
N ILE A 50 23.94 -19.35 -22.29
CA ILE A 50 24.49 -19.91 -21.04
C ILE A 50 25.90 -20.44 -21.22
N GLU A 51 26.20 -21.11 -22.32
CA GLU A 51 27.55 -21.62 -22.61
C GLU A 51 28.55 -20.47 -22.77
N GLU A 52 28.18 -19.44 -23.52
CA GLU A 52 28.98 -18.22 -23.69
C GLU A 52 29.22 -17.50 -22.35
N ILE A 53 28.17 -17.30 -21.55
CA ILE A 53 28.28 -16.66 -20.23
C ILE A 53 29.20 -17.47 -19.32
N ARG A 54 29.16 -18.81 -19.37
CA ARG A 54 30.02 -19.67 -18.54
C ARG A 54 31.50 -19.46 -18.85
N VAL A 55 31.85 -19.43 -20.12
CA VAL A 55 33.23 -19.17 -20.57
C VAL A 55 33.73 -17.80 -20.08
N VAL A 56 32.88 -16.76 -20.19
CA VAL A 56 33.21 -15.39 -19.75
C VAL A 56 33.35 -15.33 -18.25
N VAL A 57 32.42 -15.91 -17.50
CA VAL A 57 32.46 -15.94 -16.02
C VAL A 57 33.73 -16.63 -15.52
N ASP A 58 34.11 -17.77 -16.11
CA ASP A 58 35.33 -18.49 -15.76
C ASP A 58 36.60 -17.67 -16.06
N SER A 59 36.59 -16.88 -17.12
CA SER A 59 37.72 -15.98 -17.44
C SER A 59 37.80 -14.79 -16.50
N VAL A 60 36.68 -14.17 -16.19
CA VAL A 60 36.60 -12.99 -15.29
C VAL A 60 36.98 -13.35 -13.85
N ASN A 61 36.53 -14.51 -13.35
CA ASN A 61 36.84 -14.96 -11.99
C ASN A 61 38.31 -15.37 -11.78
N LYS A 62 39.10 -15.52 -12.86
CA LYS A 62 40.55 -15.74 -12.78
C LYS A 62 41.35 -14.46 -12.62
N LEU A 63 40.77 -13.31 -12.89
CA LEU A 63 41.39 -12.00 -12.72
C LEU A 63 41.24 -11.56 -11.25
N ASP A 64 42.25 -10.86 -10.73
CA ASP A 64 42.09 -10.19 -9.46
C ASP A 64 41.19 -8.92 -9.59
N ILE A 65 40.73 -8.39 -8.45
CA ILE A 65 39.80 -7.25 -8.43
C ILE A 65 40.37 -6.03 -9.15
N GLN A 66 41.68 -5.80 -9.03
CA GLN A 66 42.34 -4.66 -9.64
C GLN A 66 42.40 -4.80 -11.16
N GLN A 67 42.71 -5.98 -11.65
CA GLN A 67 42.67 -6.32 -13.09
C GLN A 67 41.27 -6.22 -13.66
N GLN A 68 40.25 -6.65 -12.89
CA GLN A 68 38.85 -6.55 -13.31
C GLN A 68 38.40 -5.07 -13.46
N ILE A 69 38.79 -4.21 -12.52
CA ILE A 69 38.51 -2.76 -12.57
C ILE A 69 39.24 -2.09 -13.73
N GLU A 70 40.54 -2.35 -13.88
CA GLU A 70 41.34 -1.77 -14.98
C GLU A 70 40.81 -2.19 -16.35
N TYR A 71 40.40 -3.45 -16.50
CA TYR A 71 39.85 -3.94 -17.76
C TYR A 71 38.46 -3.35 -18.02
N LEU A 72 37.63 -3.20 -16.99
CA LEU A 72 36.33 -2.53 -17.08
C LEU A 72 36.50 -1.07 -17.52
N ASP A 73 37.38 -0.33 -16.87
CA ASP A 73 37.60 1.10 -17.12
C ASP A 73 38.26 1.36 -18.49
N SER A 74 39.23 0.55 -18.89
CA SER A 74 39.93 0.75 -20.15
C SER A 74 39.07 0.39 -21.37
N THR A 75 38.20 -0.60 -21.26
CA THR A 75 37.46 -1.17 -22.39
C THR A 75 36.02 -0.69 -22.46
N TYR A 76 35.39 -0.40 -21.32
CA TYR A 76 33.95 -0.16 -21.22
C TYR A 76 33.56 1.15 -20.53
N SER A 77 34.50 2.03 -20.18
CA SER A 77 34.25 3.30 -19.46
C SER A 77 33.29 4.27 -20.17
N LYS A 78 33.07 4.11 -21.47
CA LYS A 78 32.16 4.93 -22.29
C LYS A 78 30.84 4.23 -22.64
N ASP A 79 30.63 3.00 -22.19
CA ASP A 79 29.41 2.25 -22.49
C ASP A 79 28.27 2.68 -21.55
N LYS A 80 27.33 3.48 -22.08
CA LYS A 80 26.12 3.93 -21.37
C LYS A 80 25.27 2.78 -20.80
N LEU A 81 25.44 1.56 -21.29
CA LEU A 81 24.78 0.34 -20.79
C LEU A 81 25.32 -0.14 -19.43
N LEU A 82 26.50 0.34 -19.02
CA LEU A 82 27.13 0.01 -17.74
C LEU A 82 26.90 1.07 -16.65
N ASP A 83 26.32 2.21 -16.99
CA ASP A 83 26.11 3.29 -16.04
C ASP A 83 25.03 2.90 -14.99
N SER A 84 25.50 2.51 -13.80
CA SER A 84 24.63 2.18 -12.68
C SER A 84 23.87 3.40 -12.13
N LYS A 85 24.35 4.61 -12.41
CA LYS A 85 23.66 5.85 -12.01
C LYS A 85 22.37 6.07 -12.82
N SER A 86 22.36 5.70 -14.12
CA SER A 86 21.15 5.78 -14.92
C SER A 86 20.09 4.74 -14.51
N ARG A 87 20.46 3.72 -13.72
CA ARG A 87 19.53 2.69 -13.22
C ARG A 87 18.97 2.96 -11.85
N HIS A 88 19.64 3.72 -11.00
CA HIS A 88 18.99 4.21 -9.77
C HIS A 88 17.93 5.28 -10.09
N GLU A 89 18.11 6.04 -11.17
CA GLU A 89 17.07 6.94 -11.68
C GLU A 89 16.00 6.21 -12.53
N HIS A 90 16.33 5.07 -13.20
CA HIS A 90 15.36 4.26 -13.94
C HIS A 90 14.76 3.09 -13.14
N ALA A 91 15.27 2.74 -11.98
CA ALA A 91 14.61 1.78 -11.07
C ALA A 91 13.47 2.42 -10.26
N GLU A 92 13.30 3.75 -10.36
CA GLU A 92 12.15 4.47 -9.78
C GLU A 92 11.11 4.91 -10.82
N SER A 93 11.30 4.63 -12.10
CA SER A 93 10.27 4.93 -13.10
C SER A 93 9.70 3.65 -13.72
N HIS A 94 8.87 2.92 -12.99
CA HIS A 94 7.68 2.38 -13.63
C HIS A 94 6.80 3.58 -13.95
N SER A 95 7.15 4.33 -15.00
CA SER A 95 6.30 5.41 -15.48
C SER A 95 4.98 4.78 -15.88
N LEU A 96 3.90 5.35 -15.37
CA LEU A 96 2.57 5.01 -15.84
C LEU A 96 2.54 5.15 -17.37
N PRO A 97 1.76 4.34 -18.10
CA PRO A 97 1.64 4.49 -19.56
C PRO A 97 1.16 5.89 -19.91
N GLU A 98 1.60 6.39 -21.06
CA GLU A 98 1.18 7.71 -21.53
C GLU A 98 -0.34 7.77 -21.76
N LEU A 99 -0.92 8.91 -21.40
CA LEU A 99 -2.33 9.20 -21.68
C LEU A 99 -2.47 9.71 -23.12
N GLU A 100 -3.56 9.34 -23.75
CA GLU A 100 -3.97 9.93 -25.03
C GLU A 100 -4.58 11.30 -24.76
N LEU A 101 -3.80 12.35 -25.03
CA LEU A 101 -4.18 13.74 -24.77
C LEU A 101 -5.30 14.20 -25.71
N THR A 102 -6.36 14.72 -25.13
CA THR A 102 -7.48 15.36 -25.84
C THR A 102 -7.50 16.88 -25.65
N GLU A 103 -6.79 17.38 -24.66
CA GLU A 103 -6.72 18.77 -24.24
C GLU A 103 -5.28 19.15 -23.85
N SER A 104 -5.00 20.45 -23.77
CA SER A 104 -3.66 20.96 -23.46
C SER A 104 -3.19 20.73 -22.03
N GLN A 105 -4.12 20.51 -21.11
CA GLN A 105 -3.83 20.27 -19.69
C GLN A 105 -4.59 19.04 -19.20
N VAL A 106 -3.91 18.15 -18.50
CA VAL A 106 -4.54 16.98 -17.87
C VAL A 106 -5.16 17.40 -16.54
N VAL A 107 -6.44 17.10 -16.36
CA VAL A 107 -7.15 17.27 -15.10
C VAL A 107 -7.68 15.90 -14.68
N THR A 108 -7.23 15.44 -13.52
CA THR A 108 -7.69 14.20 -12.89
C THR A 108 -8.47 14.52 -11.62
N ARG A 109 -9.17 13.54 -11.08
CA ARG A 109 -9.87 13.69 -9.80
C ARG A 109 -9.86 12.41 -8.98
N PHE A 110 -9.75 12.58 -7.67
CA PHE A 110 -10.02 11.54 -6.69
C PHE A 110 -11.37 11.84 -6.01
N PRO A 111 -12.43 11.03 -6.29
CA PRO A 111 -13.79 11.30 -5.84
C PRO A 111 -14.25 10.31 -4.74
N PRO A 112 -13.68 10.35 -3.51
CA PRO A 112 -14.10 9.45 -2.46
C PRO A 112 -15.47 9.80 -1.91
N GLU A 113 -16.35 8.79 -1.68
CA GLU A 113 -17.53 8.93 -0.83
C GLU A 113 -17.08 9.01 0.64
N PRO A 114 -17.49 10.05 1.41
CA PRO A 114 -17.07 10.23 2.80
C PRO A 114 -17.89 9.34 3.76
N ASN A 115 -17.82 8.03 3.54
CA ASN A 115 -18.58 7.00 4.23
C ASN A 115 -17.73 6.00 5.00
N GLY A 116 -16.42 6.22 5.10
CA GLY A 116 -15.47 5.36 5.80
C GLY A 116 -14.04 5.85 5.74
N TYR A 117 -13.18 5.19 6.49
CA TYR A 117 -11.75 5.49 6.49
C TYR A 117 -11.08 5.00 5.21
N PRO A 118 -10.16 5.79 4.62
CA PRO A 118 -9.40 5.36 3.45
C PRO A 118 -8.55 4.11 3.73
N HIS A 119 -8.36 3.31 2.71
CA HIS A 119 -7.51 2.14 2.75
C HIS A 119 -6.52 2.15 1.57
N ILE A 120 -5.61 1.19 1.53
CA ILE A 120 -4.55 1.11 0.52
C ILE A 120 -5.08 1.11 -0.94
N GLY A 121 -6.31 0.64 -1.17
CA GLY A 121 -6.97 0.73 -2.48
C GLY A 121 -7.28 2.18 -2.87
N HIS A 122 -7.69 3.02 -1.91
CA HIS A 122 -7.87 4.46 -2.12
C HIS A 122 -6.52 5.16 -2.35
N ALA A 123 -5.47 4.74 -1.62
CA ALA A 123 -4.11 5.23 -1.89
C ALA A 123 -3.67 4.93 -3.32
N LYS A 124 -3.96 3.72 -3.85
CA LYS A 124 -3.67 3.40 -5.25
C LYS A 124 -4.36 4.37 -6.20
N ALA A 125 -5.64 4.61 -6.01
CA ALA A 125 -6.41 5.50 -6.88
C ALA A 125 -5.83 6.93 -6.86
N VAL A 126 -5.72 7.54 -5.68
CA VAL A 126 -5.28 8.94 -5.58
C VAL A 126 -3.82 9.13 -6.01
N ILE A 127 -2.93 8.18 -5.75
CA ILE A 127 -1.54 8.26 -6.19
C ILE A 127 -1.44 8.20 -7.73
N ILE A 128 -2.26 7.37 -8.38
CA ILE A 128 -2.31 7.31 -9.85
C ILE A 128 -2.88 8.61 -10.42
N ASP A 129 -3.97 9.13 -9.85
CA ASP A 129 -4.57 10.40 -10.26
C ASP A 129 -3.56 11.55 -10.14
N GLU A 130 -2.86 11.67 -9.01
CA GLU A 130 -1.85 12.70 -8.76
C GLU A 130 -0.64 12.54 -9.69
N GLU A 131 -0.17 11.30 -9.91
CA GLU A 131 1.00 11.04 -10.76
C GLU A 131 0.72 11.46 -12.20
N TYR A 132 -0.46 11.18 -12.74
CA TYR A 132 -0.83 11.68 -14.06
C TYR A 132 -0.96 13.21 -14.11
N ALA A 133 -1.59 13.83 -13.11
CA ALA A 133 -1.62 15.28 -13.03
C ALA A 133 -0.20 15.86 -13.05
N ARG A 134 0.73 15.28 -12.25
CA ARG A 134 2.14 15.71 -12.18
C ARG A 134 2.90 15.51 -13.49
N MET A 135 2.75 14.33 -14.13
CA MET A 135 3.43 14.01 -15.41
C MET A 135 3.12 15.01 -16.52
N TYR A 136 1.91 15.56 -16.53
CA TYR A 136 1.43 16.48 -17.57
C TYR A 136 1.30 17.93 -17.09
N ASN A 137 1.90 18.31 -15.95
CA ASN A 137 1.76 19.64 -15.34
C ASN A 137 0.28 20.07 -15.23
N GLY A 138 -0.57 19.13 -14.94
CA GLY A 138 -2.02 19.26 -14.85
C GLY A 138 -2.51 19.59 -13.44
N LYS A 139 -3.76 19.18 -13.14
CA LYS A 139 -4.40 19.42 -11.84
C LYS A 139 -5.03 18.15 -11.29
N LEU A 140 -4.97 18.01 -9.96
CA LEU A 140 -5.71 17.00 -9.20
C LEU A 140 -6.86 17.68 -8.45
N ILE A 141 -8.07 17.17 -8.61
CA ILE A 141 -9.26 17.57 -7.85
C ILE A 141 -9.55 16.52 -6.79
N LEU A 142 -9.67 16.93 -5.53
CA LEU A 142 -10.34 16.13 -4.49
C LEU A 142 -11.81 16.52 -4.49
N ARG A 143 -12.69 15.62 -4.90
CA ARG A 143 -14.14 15.83 -4.83
C ARG A 143 -14.76 14.78 -3.90
N PHE A 144 -15.38 15.24 -2.83
CA PHE A 144 -16.16 14.34 -2.01
C PHE A 144 -17.49 14.03 -2.71
N ASP A 145 -17.66 12.78 -3.15
CA ASP A 145 -18.93 12.33 -3.77
C ASP A 145 -19.95 12.03 -2.66
N ASP A 146 -20.48 13.11 -2.07
CA ASP A 146 -21.33 13.13 -0.90
C ASP A 146 -22.82 13.30 -1.26
N THR A 147 -23.39 12.30 -1.93
CA THR A 147 -24.80 12.29 -2.35
C THR A 147 -25.62 11.20 -1.65
N ASN A 148 -25.12 10.65 -0.55
CA ASN A 148 -25.78 9.59 0.21
C ASN A 148 -25.75 9.87 1.73
N PRO A 149 -26.60 10.79 2.22
CA PRO A 149 -26.58 11.25 3.61
C PRO A 149 -26.75 10.15 4.66
N MET A 150 -27.24 8.97 4.29
CA MET A 150 -27.40 7.84 5.23
C MET A 150 -26.05 7.25 5.71
N ASN A 151 -24.99 7.41 4.94
CA ASN A 151 -23.70 6.76 5.20
C ASN A 151 -22.57 7.74 5.49
N GLU A 152 -22.75 9.00 5.16
CA GLU A 152 -21.73 10.04 5.25
C GLU A 152 -21.65 10.62 6.65
N LYS A 153 -20.43 10.96 7.10
CA LYS A 153 -20.18 11.58 8.39
C LYS A 153 -19.00 12.53 8.30
N LEU A 154 -19.05 13.65 9.04
CA LEU A 154 -17.98 14.65 9.10
C LEU A 154 -16.61 14.03 9.42
N GLU A 155 -16.57 13.05 10.33
CA GLU A 155 -15.34 12.33 10.68
C GLU A 155 -14.62 11.73 9.48
N PHE A 156 -15.35 11.31 8.43
CA PHE A 156 -14.76 10.68 7.24
C PHE A 156 -14.18 11.70 6.26
N TYR A 157 -14.77 12.92 6.17
CA TYR A 157 -14.14 14.00 5.39
C TYR A 157 -12.78 14.35 5.99
N ASP A 158 -12.69 14.49 7.32
CA ASP A 158 -11.45 14.80 7.99
C ASP A 158 -10.44 13.64 7.90
N ALA A 159 -10.90 12.38 8.05
CA ALA A 159 -10.05 11.21 7.89
C ALA A 159 -9.44 11.14 6.50
N ILE A 160 -10.23 11.39 5.44
CA ILE A 160 -9.74 11.42 4.06
C ILE A 160 -8.69 12.52 3.87
N ARG A 161 -8.97 13.77 4.33
CA ARG A 161 -8.00 14.88 4.23
C ARG A 161 -6.70 14.57 4.96
N ASN A 162 -6.77 14.10 6.19
CA ASN A 162 -5.61 13.76 7.02
C ASN A 162 -4.77 12.62 6.42
N ASP A 163 -5.41 11.62 5.83
CA ASP A 163 -4.71 10.50 5.22
C ASP A 163 -4.06 10.89 3.87
N LEU A 164 -4.69 11.79 3.08
CA LEU A 164 -4.07 12.36 1.88
C LEU A 164 -2.88 13.24 2.23
N GLU A 165 -2.99 14.09 3.25
CA GLU A 165 -1.87 14.91 3.75
C GLU A 165 -0.70 14.02 4.19
N TRP A 166 -0.99 12.94 4.94
CA TRP A 166 0.02 11.98 5.34
C TRP A 166 0.70 11.28 4.15
N LEU A 167 -0.05 10.93 3.10
CA LEU A 167 0.50 10.39 1.84
C LEU A 167 1.34 11.41 1.06
N GLY A 168 1.31 12.70 1.46
CA GLY A 168 1.95 13.79 0.74
C GLY A 168 1.19 14.21 -0.53
N VAL A 169 -0.07 13.79 -0.69
CA VAL A 169 -0.94 14.17 -1.80
C VAL A 169 -1.53 15.55 -1.53
N LYS A 170 -1.37 16.46 -2.49
CA LYS A 170 -1.86 17.84 -2.39
C LYS A 170 -2.80 18.15 -3.56
N PRO A 171 -4.11 18.03 -3.38
CA PRO A 171 -5.06 18.43 -4.41
C PRO A 171 -4.97 19.93 -4.70
N ASP A 172 -5.10 20.32 -5.97
CA ASP A 172 -5.16 21.71 -6.39
C ASP A 172 -6.51 22.35 -6.09
N ILE A 173 -7.56 21.54 -6.13
CA ILE A 173 -8.94 21.94 -5.85
C ILE A 173 -9.56 20.91 -4.91
N THR A 174 -10.33 21.40 -3.93
CA THR A 174 -11.16 20.54 -3.06
C THR A 174 -12.59 21.06 -3.10
N LYS A 175 -13.56 20.18 -3.36
CA LYS A 175 -15.00 20.48 -3.40
C LYS A 175 -15.83 19.29 -2.94
N ASN A 176 -17.12 19.50 -2.80
CA ASN A 176 -18.10 18.46 -2.53
C ASN A 176 -19.10 18.40 -3.69
N THR A 177 -19.59 17.22 -4.04
CA THR A 177 -20.70 17.08 -5.00
C THR A 177 -21.99 17.77 -4.49
N SER A 178 -22.18 17.79 -3.16
CA SER A 178 -23.30 18.50 -2.53
C SER A 178 -23.26 20.02 -2.72
N ASP A 179 -22.10 20.63 -3.05
CA ASP A 179 -21.99 22.05 -3.36
C ASP A 179 -22.76 22.41 -4.66
N ASP A 180 -22.82 21.47 -5.61
CA ASP A 180 -23.46 21.62 -6.92
C ASP A 180 -24.87 21.00 -6.99
N ILE A 181 -25.49 20.66 -5.84
CA ILE A 181 -26.78 19.97 -5.80
C ILE A 181 -27.87 20.69 -6.59
N SER A 182 -27.89 22.02 -6.54
CA SER A 182 -28.86 22.84 -7.31
C SER A 182 -28.65 22.70 -8.81
N LYS A 183 -27.41 22.61 -9.26
CA LYS A 183 -27.07 22.41 -10.68
C LYS A 183 -27.43 21.00 -11.14
N LEU A 184 -27.19 20.00 -10.31
CA LEU A 184 -27.59 18.61 -10.56
C LEU A 184 -29.13 18.49 -10.66
N HIS A 185 -29.88 19.19 -9.82
CA HIS A 185 -31.34 19.28 -9.91
C HIS A 185 -31.80 19.96 -11.22
N GLU A 186 -31.16 21.07 -11.63
CA GLU A 186 -31.45 21.74 -12.90
C GLU A 186 -31.26 20.78 -14.08
N LEU A 187 -30.14 20.06 -14.12
CA LEU A 187 -29.84 19.10 -15.17
C LEU A 187 -30.74 17.86 -15.10
N GLY A 188 -31.18 17.46 -13.89
CA GLY A 188 -32.21 16.45 -13.68
C GLY A 188 -33.55 16.84 -14.28
N ARG A 189 -33.96 18.11 -14.13
CA ARG A 189 -35.15 18.64 -14.81
C ARG A 189 -34.96 18.68 -16.34
N LYS A 190 -33.80 19.15 -16.81
CA LYS A 190 -33.48 19.23 -18.25
C LYS A 190 -33.61 17.86 -18.92
N ILE A 191 -32.98 16.81 -18.37
CA ILE A 191 -33.01 15.46 -18.98
C ILE A 191 -34.43 14.87 -18.94
N THR A 192 -35.22 15.17 -17.91
CA THR A 192 -36.60 14.69 -17.79
C THR A 192 -37.53 15.42 -18.77
N THR A 193 -37.37 16.75 -18.93
CA THR A 193 -38.15 17.53 -19.91
C THR A 193 -37.84 17.16 -21.36
N LYS A 194 -36.59 16.75 -21.65
CA LYS A 194 -36.21 16.19 -22.98
C LYS A 194 -36.84 14.82 -23.27
N GLY A 195 -37.45 14.17 -22.29
CA GLY A 195 -38.00 12.84 -22.43
C GLY A 195 -36.99 11.70 -22.30
N ASP A 196 -35.77 12.02 -21.86
CA ASP A 196 -34.68 11.06 -21.64
C ASP A 196 -34.69 10.46 -20.22
N ALA A 197 -35.59 10.95 -19.35
CA ALA A 197 -35.86 10.39 -18.04
C ALA A 197 -37.35 10.49 -17.67
N TYR A 198 -37.79 9.73 -16.69
CA TYR A 198 -39.15 9.73 -16.22
C TYR A 198 -39.28 9.45 -14.74
N VAL A 199 -40.37 9.95 -14.12
CA VAL A 199 -40.68 9.67 -12.72
C VAL A 199 -41.41 8.33 -12.61
N CYS A 200 -40.87 7.46 -11.78
CA CYS A 200 -41.39 6.13 -11.50
C CYS A 200 -41.86 6.04 -10.06
N THR A 201 -43.13 5.62 -9.88
CA THR A 201 -43.78 5.41 -8.58
C THR A 201 -44.07 3.92 -8.31
N CYS A 202 -43.41 3.02 -9.02
CA CYS A 202 -43.54 1.58 -8.80
C CYS A 202 -42.76 1.16 -7.55
N GLU A 203 -43.27 0.14 -6.87
CA GLU A 203 -42.54 -0.50 -5.77
C GLU A 203 -41.18 -1.07 -6.23
N ILE A 204 -40.18 -0.99 -5.36
CA ILE A 204 -38.81 -1.35 -5.65
C ILE A 204 -38.65 -2.82 -6.12
N ASN A 205 -39.41 -3.73 -5.52
CA ASN A 205 -39.41 -5.16 -5.92
C ASN A 205 -39.92 -5.35 -7.34
N ASN A 206 -40.94 -4.59 -7.74
CA ASN A 206 -41.49 -4.62 -9.08
C ASN A 206 -40.51 -4.03 -10.10
N ILE A 207 -39.83 -2.96 -9.75
CA ILE A 207 -38.76 -2.39 -10.58
C ILE A 207 -37.65 -3.42 -10.82
N HIS A 208 -37.19 -4.10 -9.78
CA HIS A 208 -36.18 -5.16 -9.88
C HIS A 208 -36.66 -6.30 -10.81
N LYS A 209 -37.87 -6.78 -10.60
CA LYS A 209 -38.46 -7.85 -11.40
C LYS A 209 -38.53 -7.47 -12.88
N MET A 210 -39.07 -6.27 -13.19
CA MET A 210 -39.16 -5.77 -14.57
C MET A 210 -37.79 -5.64 -15.24
N ARG A 211 -36.78 -5.10 -14.53
CA ARG A 211 -35.41 -5.01 -15.04
C ARG A 211 -34.80 -6.38 -15.36
N MET A 212 -35.02 -7.38 -14.50
CA MET A 212 -34.53 -8.75 -14.73
C MET A 212 -35.25 -9.42 -15.90
N GLN A 213 -36.56 -9.19 -16.03
CA GLN A 213 -37.38 -9.75 -17.10
C GLN A 213 -37.33 -8.95 -18.42
N GLN A 214 -36.56 -7.86 -18.46
CA GLN A 214 -36.46 -6.98 -19.64
C GLN A 214 -37.81 -6.36 -20.07
N VAL A 215 -38.69 -6.15 -19.10
CA VAL A 215 -40.02 -5.56 -19.33
C VAL A 215 -39.99 -4.08 -18.98
N GLU A 216 -40.57 -3.25 -19.85
CA GLU A 216 -40.69 -1.82 -19.62
C GLU A 216 -41.61 -1.50 -18.43
N CYS A 217 -41.23 -0.50 -17.66
CA CYS A 217 -42.05 -0.02 -16.56
C CYS A 217 -43.30 0.71 -17.08
N PRO A 218 -44.50 0.47 -16.53
CA PRO A 218 -45.70 1.22 -16.92
C PRO A 218 -45.54 2.75 -16.80
N CYS A 219 -44.74 3.24 -15.85
CA CYS A 219 -44.46 4.66 -15.70
C CYS A 219 -43.65 5.27 -16.87
N ARG A 220 -43.04 4.46 -17.70
CA ARG A 220 -42.26 4.90 -18.86
C ARG A 220 -43.13 5.58 -19.92
N THR A 221 -44.41 5.20 -20.05
CA THR A 221 -45.38 5.86 -20.92
C THR A 221 -45.68 7.31 -20.54
N ASN A 222 -45.33 7.72 -19.31
CA ASN A 222 -45.43 9.12 -18.88
C ASN A 222 -44.53 10.04 -19.70
N VAL A 223 -43.48 9.52 -20.35
CA VAL A 223 -42.60 10.32 -21.23
C VAL A 223 -43.36 10.83 -22.45
N ASP A 224 -44.31 10.04 -22.97
CA ASP A 224 -45.13 10.39 -24.12
C ASP A 224 -46.16 11.48 -23.75
N ASN A 225 -46.48 11.64 -22.46
CA ASN A 225 -47.24 12.74 -21.87
C ASN A 225 -46.28 13.64 -21.03
N SER A 226 -45.61 14.58 -21.70
CA SER A 226 -44.57 15.42 -21.10
C SER A 226 -45.12 16.26 -19.92
N GLU A 227 -46.35 16.75 -19.97
CA GLU A 227 -46.95 17.54 -18.90
C GLU A 227 -47.11 16.71 -17.62
N HIS A 228 -47.60 15.49 -17.74
CA HIS A 228 -47.80 14.59 -16.60
C HIS A 228 -46.47 14.15 -15.95
N ASN A 229 -45.45 13.87 -16.78
CA ASN A 229 -44.12 13.55 -16.26
C ASN A 229 -43.49 14.75 -15.54
N GLN A 230 -43.70 15.96 -16.04
CA GLN A 230 -43.18 17.19 -15.45
C GLN A 230 -43.93 17.52 -14.14
N GLU A 231 -45.27 17.35 -14.09
CA GLU A 231 -46.02 17.50 -12.82
C GLU A 231 -45.53 16.54 -11.75
N ARG A 232 -45.26 15.27 -12.08
CA ARG A 232 -44.69 14.31 -11.12
C ARG A 232 -43.26 14.68 -10.69
N LEU A 233 -42.48 15.22 -11.60
CA LEU A 233 -41.14 15.68 -11.29
C LEU A 233 -41.15 16.84 -10.28
N GLU A 234 -42.03 17.82 -10.46
CA GLU A 234 -42.17 18.92 -9.51
C GLU A 234 -42.67 18.41 -8.14
N LYS A 235 -43.63 17.49 -8.09
CA LYS A 235 -44.07 16.82 -6.84
C LYS A 235 -42.93 16.07 -6.13
N LEU A 236 -41.93 15.58 -6.88
CA LEU A 236 -40.76 14.94 -6.30
C LEU A 236 -39.84 15.98 -5.66
N PHE A 237 -39.63 17.13 -6.32
CA PHE A 237 -38.75 18.18 -5.82
C PHE A 237 -39.36 19.09 -4.76
N ASP A 238 -40.69 19.23 -4.72
CA ASP A 238 -41.40 20.05 -3.73
C ASP A 238 -41.69 19.31 -2.41
N GLY A 239 -41.33 18.02 -2.32
CA GLY A 239 -41.50 17.22 -1.12
C GLY A 239 -42.90 16.57 -0.99
N THR A 240 -43.72 16.58 -2.04
CA THR A 240 -45.01 15.86 -2.06
C THR A 240 -44.82 14.34 -1.96
N TYR A 241 -43.77 13.81 -2.58
CA TYR A 241 -43.40 12.40 -2.44
C TYR A 241 -42.40 12.21 -1.31
N HIS A 242 -42.58 11.15 -0.54
CA HIS A 242 -41.69 10.69 0.50
C HIS A 242 -40.71 9.59 0.05
N GLN A 243 -39.79 9.21 0.92
CA GLN A 243 -38.82 8.16 0.65
C GLN A 243 -39.51 6.86 0.25
N ASN A 244 -39.03 6.24 -0.85
CA ASN A 244 -39.55 5.05 -1.52
C ASN A 244 -40.85 5.23 -2.29
N GLU A 245 -41.46 6.40 -2.37
CA GLU A 245 -42.70 6.62 -3.13
C GLU A 245 -42.42 6.97 -4.60
N ALA A 246 -41.34 7.66 -4.89
CA ALA A 246 -40.95 8.06 -6.23
C ALA A 246 -39.44 8.12 -6.42
N ILE A 247 -39.00 7.81 -7.65
CA ILE A 247 -37.62 7.96 -8.12
C ILE A 247 -37.63 8.50 -9.55
N VAL A 248 -36.51 9.16 -9.96
CA VAL A 248 -36.30 9.48 -11.38
C VAL A 248 -35.48 8.37 -12.00
N ARG A 249 -35.93 7.84 -13.13
CA ARG A 249 -35.22 6.81 -13.89
C ARG A 249 -34.84 7.31 -15.28
N PHE A 250 -33.64 6.92 -15.71
CA PHE A 250 -33.17 7.13 -17.07
C PHE A 250 -34.01 6.30 -18.07
N ARG A 251 -34.32 6.85 -19.23
CA ARG A 251 -34.97 6.13 -20.35
C ARG A 251 -33.88 5.41 -21.17
N GLY A 252 -33.43 4.28 -20.64
CA GLY A 252 -32.42 3.45 -21.26
C GLY A 252 -33.04 2.40 -22.22
N ASN A 253 -32.29 1.34 -22.46
CA ASN A 253 -32.74 0.20 -23.25
C ASN A 253 -33.01 -1.02 -22.35
N MET A 254 -34.27 -1.37 -22.16
CA MET A 254 -34.66 -2.52 -21.32
C MET A 254 -34.23 -3.87 -21.89
N GLN A 255 -33.92 -3.95 -23.20
CA GLN A 255 -33.44 -5.16 -23.88
C GLN A 255 -31.90 -5.26 -23.88
N ASP A 256 -31.21 -4.27 -23.33
CA ASP A 256 -29.74 -4.26 -23.30
C ASP A 256 -29.18 -5.44 -22.50
N GLN A 257 -28.12 -6.07 -22.99
CA GLN A 257 -27.38 -7.11 -22.24
C GLN A 257 -26.73 -6.54 -20.99
N ASN A 258 -26.27 -5.28 -21.05
CA ASN A 258 -25.76 -4.55 -19.92
C ASN A 258 -26.93 -4.11 -19.01
N THR A 259 -27.07 -4.75 -17.87
CA THR A 259 -28.16 -4.48 -16.91
C THR A 259 -28.13 -3.04 -16.37
N VAL A 260 -26.99 -2.34 -16.42
CA VAL A 260 -26.87 -0.93 -16.01
C VAL A 260 -27.68 -0.03 -16.94
N MET A 261 -27.82 -0.38 -18.23
CA MET A 261 -28.57 0.39 -19.24
C MET A 261 -30.08 0.20 -19.16
N ARG A 262 -30.58 -0.74 -18.31
CA ARG A 262 -32.00 -1.03 -18.18
C ARG A 262 -32.70 -0.08 -17.21
N ASP A 263 -32.98 1.13 -17.65
CA ASP A 263 -33.66 2.19 -16.91
C ASP A 263 -33.08 2.38 -15.47
N PRO A 264 -31.80 2.78 -15.33
CA PRO A 264 -31.20 3.03 -14.02
C PRO A 264 -31.83 4.22 -13.31
N THR A 265 -31.74 4.23 -11.98
CA THR A 265 -32.20 5.34 -11.16
C THR A 265 -31.22 6.50 -11.23
N LEU A 266 -31.72 7.70 -11.52
CA LEU A 266 -30.92 8.95 -11.53
C LEU A 266 -31.06 9.74 -10.23
N PHE A 267 -32.29 9.85 -9.68
CA PHE A 267 -32.58 10.50 -8.41
C PHE A 267 -33.43 9.64 -7.50
N ARG A 268 -33.22 9.80 -6.22
CA ARG A 268 -33.95 9.13 -5.15
C ARG A 268 -34.23 10.11 -4.00
N ILE A 269 -35.30 9.86 -3.25
CA ILE A 269 -35.63 10.61 -2.04
C ILE A 269 -34.93 9.94 -0.86
N ILE A 270 -34.18 10.71 -0.08
CA ILE A 270 -33.55 10.28 1.18
C ILE A 270 -33.81 11.36 2.22
N GLU A 271 -34.56 11.00 3.26
CA GLU A 271 -35.00 11.92 4.33
C GLU A 271 -34.00 11.98 5.51
N ALA A 272 -32.79 11.50 5.31
CA ALA A 272 -31.71 11.61 6.30
C ALA A 272 -31.03 12.98 6.25
N SER A 273 -30.54 13.45 7.40
CA SER A 273 -29.78 14.70 7.50
C SER A 273 -28.39 14.54 6.91
N HIS A 274 -28.05 15.39 5.93
CA HIS A 274 -26.72 15.42 5.33
C HIS A 274 -25.72 16.14 6.26
N PRO A 275 -24.47 15.66 6.38
CA PRO A 275 -23.48 16.25 7.30
C PRO A 275 -23.22 17.75 7.09
N LEU A 276 -23.26 18.23 5.84
CA LEU A 276 -22.98 19.63 5.49
C LEU A 276 -24.24 20.46 5.25
N LEU A 277 -25.27 19.87 4.63
CA LEU A 277 -26.48 20.59 4.22
C LEU A 277 -27.65 20.46 5.22
N GLY A 278 -27.53 19.57 6.20
CA GLY A 278 -28.64 19.28 7.12
C GLY A 278 -29.82 18.63 6.38
N GLN A 279 -31.04 19.10 6.67
CA GLN A 279 -32.29 18.62 6.07
C GLN A 279 -32.77 19.48 4.89
N LYS A 280 -31.93 20.35 4.34
CA LYS A 280 -32.31 21.27 3.25
C LYS A 280 -32.60 20.56 1.92
N VAL A 281 -32.08 19.37 1.74
CA VAL A 281 -32.20 18.58 0.52
C VAL A 281 -32.68 17.18 0.86
N THR A 282 -33.69 16.72 0.14
CA THR A 282 -34.24 15.35 0.27
C THR A 282 -34.12 14.56 -1.03
N VAL A 283 -33.99 15.23 -2.17
CA VAL A 283 -33.83 14.59 -3.49
C VAL A 283 -32.38 14.52 -3.88
N TRP A 284 -31.83 13.33 -3.90
CA TRP A 284 -30.41 13.11 -4.10
C TRP A 284 -30.13 12.38 -5.43
N PRO A 285 -29.17 12.85 -6.23
CA PRO A 285 -28.71 12.13 -7.41
C PRO A 285 -28.02 10.83 -6.99
N THR A 286 -28.09 9.85 -7.87
CA THR A 286 -27.24 8.66 -7.72
C THR A 286 -25.86 8.93 -8.30
N TYR A 287 -24.89 8.06 -7.96
CA TYR A 287 -23.57 8.07 -8.55
C TYR A 287 -23.60 8.11 -10.10
N ASP A 288 -24.51 7.31 -10.70
CA ASP A 288 -24.62 7.21 -12.16
C ASP A 288 -24.99 8.54 -12.83
N PHE A 289 -25.72 9.42 -12.13
CA PHE A 289 -26.06 10.74 -12.64
C PHE A 289 -25.03 11.81 -12.24
N ALA A 290 -24.64 11.85 -10.98
CA ALA A 290 -23.76 12.89 -10.46
C ALA A 290 -22.33 12.80 -11.03
N ALA A 291 -21.71 11.60 -11.04
CA ALA A 291 -20.29 11.47 -11.39
C ALA A 291 -19.95 11.94 -12.82
N PRO A 292 -20.69 11.56 -13.89
CA PRO A 292 -20.41 12.07 -15.23
C PRO A 292 -20.56 13.60 -15.34
N ILE A 293 -21.59 14.14 -14.71
CA ILE A 293 -21.90 15.57 -14.76
C ILE A 293 -20.80 16.37 -14.03
N GLU A 294 -20.47 15.97 -12.81
CA GLU A 294 -19.40 16.60 -12.05
C GLU A 294 -18.05 16.53 -12.78
N ASP A 295 -17.70 15.38 -13.34
CA ASP A 295 -16.47 15.24 -14.12
C ASP A 295 -16.44 16.20 -15.33
N SER A 296 -17.59 16.43 -15.95
CA SER A 296 -17.72 17.39 -17.04
C SER A 296 -17.62 18.83 -16.57
N LEU A 297 -18.34 19.21 -15.50
CA LEU A 297 -18.36 20.57 -14.95
C LEU A 297 -17.02 20.97 -14.35
N ASP A 298 -16.33 20.05 -13.69
CA ASP A 298 -15.02 20.26 -13.08
C ASP A 298 -13.88 20.37 -14.10
N GLY A 299 -14.14 20.14 -15.39
CA GLY A 299 -13.12 20.15 -16.42
C GLY A 299 -12.20 18.93 -16.37
N VAL A 300 -12.61 17.83 -15.76
CA VAL A 300 -11.84 16.58 -15.72
C VAL A 300 -11.61 16.07 -17.14
N THR A 301 -10.38 15.90 -17.55
CA THR A 301 -10.03 15.38 -18.88
C THR A 301 -9.96 13.86 -18.90
N HIS A 302 -9.43 13.28 -17.83
CA HIS A 302 -9.26 11.84 -17.68
C HIS A 302 -9.88 11.37 -16.36
N ALA A 303 -10.96 10.62 -16.47
CA ALA A 303 -11.66 9.99 -15.35
C ALA A 303 -11.08 8.61 -15.09
N LEU A 304 -10.10 8.50 -14.17
CA LEU A 304 -9.53 7.21 -13.80
C LEU A 304 -10.49 6.47 -12.86
N ARG A 305 -10.78 5.19 -13.16
CA ARG A 305 -11.78 4.39 -12.46
C ARG A 305 -11.33 2.94 -12.32
N THR A 306 -11.76 2.27 -11.27
CA THR A 306 -11.53 0.82 -11.17
C THR A 306 -12.41 0.06 -12.16
N LYS A 307 -11.88 -1.02 -12.73
CA LYS A 307 -12.53 -1.88 -13.73
C LYS A 307 -13.95 -2.34 -13.35
N GLU A 308 -14.27 -2.42 -12.08
CA GLU A 308 -15.63 -2.76 -11.62
C GLU A 308 -16.73 -1.79 -12.09
N TYR A 309 -16.35 -0.59 -12.54
CA TYR A 309 -17.25 0.40 -13.13
C TYR A 309 -17.38 0.28 -14.66
N GLU A 310 -16.71 -0.68 -15.31
CA GLU A 310 -16.70 -0.88 -16.76
C GLU A 310 -18.12 -0.90 -17.36
N LEU A 311 -19.03 -1.66 -16.74
CA LEU A 311 -20.42 -1.73 -17.21
C LEU A 311 -21.18 -0.39 -17.13
N ARG A 312 -20.69 0.57 -16.33
CA ARG A 312 -21.30 1.90 -16.18
C ARG A 312 -20.78 2.91 -17.19
N ASN A 313 -19.73 2.60 -17.95
CA ASN A 313 -19.15 3.52 -18.92
C ASN A 313 -20.13 3.91 -20.04
N ALA A 314 -20.95 2.96 -20.51
CA ALA A 314 -21.95 3.25 -21.51
C ALA A 314 -22.98 4.29 -21.00
N LEU A 315 -23.49 4.12 -19.78
CA LEU A 315 -24.42 5.05 -19.14
C LEU A 315 -23.78 6.42 -18.90
N TYR A 316 -22.52 6.42 -18.44
CA TYR A 316 -21.73 7.62 -18.20
C TYR A 316 -21.64 8.50 -19.47
N GLN A 317 -21.33 7.89 -20.60
CA GLN A 317 -21.25 8.60 -21.89
C GLN A 317 -22.62 9.02 -22.42
N ASP A 318 -23.65 8.19 -22.26
CA ASP A 318 -25.02 8.47 -22.75
C ASP A 318 -25.66 9.66 -21.99
N ILE A 319 -25.47 9.75 -20.66
CA ILE A 319 -25.95 10.88 -19.87
C ILE A 319 -25.30 12.20 -20.34
N LEU A 320 -23.98 12.21 -20.54
CA LEU A 320 -23.25 13.40 -21.02
C LEU A 320 -23.72 13.81 -22.41
N GLU A 321 -23.93 12.85 -23.32
CA GLU A 321 -24.44 13.12 -24.67
C GLU A 321 -25.82 13.75 -24.66
N ARG A 322 -26.78 13.17 -23.91
CA ARG A 322 -28.16 13.70 -23.82
C ARG A 322 -28.22 15.07 -23.17
N LEU A 323 -27.33 15.36 -22.25
CA LEU A 323 -27.22 16.67 -21.63
C LEU A 323 -26.37 17.67 -22.43
N GLU A 324 -25.71 17.22 -23.51
CA GLU A 324 -24.82 18.03 -24.36
C GLU A 324 -23.63 18.59 -23.55
N LEU A 325 -23.09 17.75 -22.67
CA LEU A 325 -21.95 18.08 -21.83
C LEU A 325 -20.65 17.50 -22.40
N ARG A 326 -19.52 18.08 -22.01
CA ARG A 326 -18.19 17.61 -22.39
C ARG A 326 -17.97 16.19 -21.86
N LYS A 327 -17.34 15.32 -22.67
CA LYS A 327 -17.09 13.92 -22.37
C LYS A 327 -15.64 13.70 -21.92
N PRO A 328 -15.35 13.49 -20.64
CA PRO A 328 -14.04 13.04 -20.17
C PRO A 328 -13.66 11.69 -20.77
N LYS A 329 -12.36 11.46 -20.94
CA LYS A 329 -11.85 10.14 -21.30
C LYS A 329 -11.84 9.24 -20.05
N VAL A 330 -12.46 8.08 -20.14
CA VAL A 330 -12.43 7.09 -19.06
C VAL A 330 -11.19 6.22 -19.19
N VAL A 331 -10.42 6.08 -18.11
CA VAL A 331 -9.23 5.22 -18.02
C VAL A 331 -9.44 4.23 -16.88
N GLU A 332 -9.31 2.96 -17.18
CA GLU A 332 -9.60 1.90 -16.20
C GLU A 332 -8.33 1.28 -15.64
N PHE A 333 -8.39 0.86 -14.38
CA PHE A 333 -7.34 0.11 -13.72
C PHE A 333 -7.90 -0.93 -12.73
N SER A 334 -7.09 -1.95 -12.41
CA SER A 334 -7.48 -3.01 -11.48
C SER A 334 -7.54 -2.54 -10.03
N ARG A 335 -8.41 -3.15 -9.23
CA ARG A 335 -8.40 -3.01 -7.78
C ARG A 335 -7.08 -3.50 -7.18
N LEU A 336 -6.77 -3.00 -5.99
CA LEU A 336 -5.69 -3.50 -5.15
C LEU A 336 -6.29 -4.25 -3.96
N GLU A 337 -6.05 -5.54 -3.92
CA GLU A 337 -6.47 -6.44 -2.86
C GLU A 337 -5.27 -7.26 -2.35
N PHE A 338 -5.35 -7.70 -1.11
CA PHE A 338 -4.39 -8.62 -0.50
C PHE A 338 -5.12 -9.84 0.03
N GLU A 339 -4.47 -10.99 -0.03
CA GLU A 339 -5.03 -12.20 0.54
C GLU A 339 -5.22 -12.07 2.05
N ASN A 340 -6.31 -12.62 2.57
CA ASN A 340 -6.61 -12.71 4.01
C ASN A 340 -6.66 -11.38 4.78
N MET A 341 -6.55 -10.23 4.08
CA MET A 341 -6.55 -8.90 4.66
C MET A 341 -7.73 -8.08 4.11
N PRO A 342 -8.78 -7.84 4.90
CA PRO A 342 -9.98 -7.18 4.41
C PRO A 342 -9.74 -5.69 4.17
N VAL A 343 -10.23 -5.18 3.03
CA VAL A 343 -10.35 -3.74 2.73
C VAL A 343 -11.81 -3.30 2.72
N SER A 344 -12.76 -4.24 2.70
CA SER A 344 -14.19 -3.95 2.68
C SER A 344 -14.67 -3.33 3.99
N LYS A 345 -15.20 -2.11 3.93
CA LYS A 345 -15.81 -1.38 5.06
C LYS A 345 -16.81 -2.24 5.85
N ARG A 346 -17.69 -2.96 5.15
CA ARG A 346 -18.70 -3.82 5.78
C ARG A 346 -18.06 -4.92 6.62
N LYS A 347 -17.00 -5.56 6.11
CA LYS A 347 -16.27 -6.62 6.84
C LYS A 347 -15.54 -6.03 8.04
N ILE A 348 -14.85 -4.90 7.87
CA ILE A 348 -14.11 -4.22 8.95
C ILE A 348 -15.06 -3.75 10.06
N LYS A 349 -16.16 -3.09 9.69
CA LYS A 349 -17.16 -2.63 10.67
C LYS A 349 -17.68 -3.80 11.51
N LYS A 350 -17.99 -4.92 10.88
CA LYS A 350 -18.43 -6.12 11.60
C LYS A 350 -17.38 -6.60 12.61
N LEU A 351 -16.09 -6.63 12.24
CA LEU A 351 -15.02 -7.02 13.15
C LEU A 351 -14.88 -6.08 14.35
N ILE A 352 -15.14 -4.78 14.15
CA ILE A 352 -15.15 -3.77 15.21
C ILE A 352 -16.37 -3.98 16.12
N ASP A 353 -17.55 -4.10 15.54
CA ASP A 353 -18.81 -4.27 16.26
C ASP A 353 -18.82 -5.57 17.11
N ASP A 354 -18.19 -6.64 16.59
CA ASP A 354 -18.00 -7.92 17.27
C ASP A 354 -16.84 -7.90 18.31
N GLY A 355 -16.13 -6.77 18.47
CA GLY A 355 -14.99 -6.63 19.41
C GLY A 355 -13.74 -7.44 19.03
N MET A 356 -13.63 -7.90 17.79
CA MET A 356 -12.50 -8.71 17.32
C MET A 356 -11.25 -7.88 17.00
N ILE A 357 -11.43 -6.59 16.72
CA ILE A 357 -10.36 -5.61 16.46
C ILE A 357 -10.64 -4.31 17.22
N GLU A 358 -9.56 -3.54 17.51
CA GLU A 358 -9.63 -2.32 18.34
C GLU A 358 -10.39 -1.17 17.68
N GLY A 359 -10.39 -1.08 16.34
CA GLY A 359 -11.00 0.00 15.58
C GLY A 359 -10.41 0.13 14.17
N TRP A 360 -10.70 1.22 13.50
CA TRP A 360 -10.25 1.46 12.11
C TRP A 360 -8.74 1.62 11.96
N ASN A 361 -8.03 1.93 13.03
CA ASN A 361 -6.57 2.04 13.08
C ASN A 361 -5.90 0.80 13.68
N ASP A 362 -6.60 -0.33 13.80
CA ASP A 362 -6.01 -1.58 14.27
C ASP A 362 -4.84 -1.99 13.35
N PRO A 363 -3.65 -2.31 13.89
CA PRO A 363 -2.44 -2.54 13.10
C PRO A 363 -2.51 -3.76 12.17
N ARG A 364 -3.56 -4.58 12.27
CA ARG A 364 -3.85 -5.70 11.37
C ARG A 364 -4.56 -5.28 10.08
N LEU A 365 -5.12 -4.07 10.03
CA LEU A 365 -5.88 -3.56 8.90
C LEU A 365 -5.00 -2.90 7.84
N LEU A 366 -5.59 -2.72 6.65
CA LEU A 366 -4.99 -2.00 5.52
C LEU A 366 -5.60 -0.60 5.31
N THR A 367 -6.26 -0.04 6.33
CA THR A 367 -6.61 1.38 6.33
C THR A 367 -5.34 2.22 6.39
N LEU A 368 -5.35 3.42 5.83
CA LEU A 368 -4.16 4.29 5.84
C LEU A 368 -3.78 4.68 7.26
N SER A 369 -4.75 4.92 8.12
CA SER A 369 -4.54 5.17 9.55
C SER A 369 -3.89 3.99 10.27
N ALA A 370 -4.25 2.74 9.92
CA ALA A 370 -3.64 1.54 10.49
C ALA A 370 -2.20 1.33 9.98
N LEU A 371 -1.96 1.53 8.68
CA LEU A 371 -0.61 1.44 8.11
C LEU A 371 0.31 2.50 8.70
N ARG A 372 -0.16 3.75 8.88
CA ARG A 372 0.57 4.81 9.56
C ARG A 372 0.90 4.44 11.00
N ARG A 373 -0.08 3.96 11.78
CA ARG A 373 0.13 3.51 13.16
C ARG A 373 1.12 2.34 13.23
N ARG A 374 1.08 1.43 12.25
CA ARG A 374 2.01 0.30 12.16
C ARG A 374 3.42 0.71 11.73
N GLY A 375 3.64 1.95 11.26
CA GLY A 375 4.96 2.47 10.91
C GLY A 375 5.35 2.30 9.45
N PHE A 376 4.38 2.19 8.53
CA PHE A 376 4.66 2.30 7.11
C PHE A 376 4.94 3.75 6.72
N ASP A 377 5.98 3.95 5.93
CA ASP A 377 6.30 5.27 5.36
C ASP A 377 5.42 5.55 4.14
N PRO A 378 4.86 6.75 3.99
CA PRO A 378 4.03 7.09 2.83
C PRO A 378 4.78 6.96 1.49
N LYS A 379 6.10 7.19 1.47
CA LYS A 379 6.94 6.94 0.28
C LYS A 379 6.97 5.47 -0.11
N ALA A 380 6.91 4.56 0.87
CA ALA A 380 6.85 3.13 0.60
C ALA A 380 5.54 2.75 -0.09
N ILE A 381 4.42 3.32 0.37
CA ILE A 381 3.11 3.11 -0.24
C ILE A 381 3.09 3.66 -1.67
N ARG A 382 3.62 4.87 -1.89
CA ARG A 382 3.73 5.48 -3.22
C ARG A 382 4.59 4.61 -4.16
N SER A 383 5.80 4.25 -3.75
CA SER A 383 6.69 3.41 -4.57
C SER A 383 6.07 2.05 -4.86
N PHE A 384 5.38 1.44 -3.90
CA PHE A 384 4.67 0.19 -4.09
C PHE A 384 3.55 0.33 -5.12
N VAL A 385 2.69 1.34 -5.00
CA VAL A 385 1.58 1.59 -5.93
C VAL A 385 2.10 1.80 -7.35
N LEU A 386 3.09 2.66 -7.53
CA LEU A 386 3.67 2.94 -8.85
C LEU A 386 4.37 1.72 -9.45
N SER A 387 4.95 0.84 -8.61
CA SER A 387 5.56 -0.41 -9.08
C SER A 387 4.55 -1.41 -9.65
N LEU A 388 3.28 -1.32 -9.27
CA LEU A 388 2.20 -2.14 -9.83
C LEU A 388 1.78 -1.67 -11.23
N GLY A 389 2.05 -0.42 -11.56
CA GLY A 389 1.64 0.20 -12.83
C GLY A 389 0.12 0.31 -13.01
N LEU A 390 -0.27 0.75 -14.20
CA LEU A 390 -1.67 0.81 -14.62
C LEU A 390 -2.00 -0.48 -15.40
N THR A 391 -2.64 -1.44 -14.74
CA THR A 391 -3.03 -2.73 -15.33
C THR A 391 -4.51 -3.01 -15.09
N LEU A 392 -5.15 -3.71 -16.06
CA LEU A 392 -6.52 -4.22 -15.92
C LEU A 392 -6.57 -5.62 -15.31
N ALA A 393 -5.42 -6.30 -15.23
CA ALA A 393 -5.35 -7.62 -14.61
C ALA A 393 -5.51 -7.50 -13.09
N GLU A 394 -6.42 -8.25 -12.53
CA GLU A 394 -6.57 -8.37 -11.08
C GLU A 394 -5.32 -9.05 -10.51
N THR A 395 -4.56 -8.29 -9.74
CA THR A 395 -3.36 -8.79 -9.08
C THR A 395 -3.53 -8.67 -7.57
N LYS A 396 -3.21 -9.76 -6.87
CA LYS A 396 -3.11 -9.77 -5.41
C LYS A 396 -1.62 -9.84 -5.05
N PRO A 397 -0.92 -8.71 -5.01
CA PRO A 397 0.51 -8.71 -4.71
C PRO A 397 0.72 -9.20 -3.27
N PRO A 398 1.81 -9.94 -2.99
CA PRO A 398 2.15 -10.30 -1.63
C PRO A 398 2.38 -9.05 -0.77
N PHE A 399 1.81 -9.00 0.43
CA PHE A 399 2.02 -7.87 1.35
C PHE A 399 3.51 -7.67 1.69
N LYS A 400 4.29 -8.76 1.68
CA LYS A 400 5.75 -8.73 1.82
C LYS A 400 6.48 -7.83 0.82
N THR A 401 5.89 -7.57 -0.35
CA THR A 401 6.46 -6.62 -1.33
C THR A 401 6.44 -5.20 -0.77
N LEU A 402 5.31 -4.76 -0.21
CA LEU A 402 5.22 -3.47 0.47
C LEU A 402 6.15 -3.41 1.70
N GLU A 403 6.21 -4.47 2.50
CA GLU A 403 7.13 -4.58 3.65
C GLU A 403 8.60 -4.44 3.22
N SER A 404 8.99 -5.06 2.10
CA SER A 404 10.36 -4.97 1.57
C SER A 404 10.72 -3.55 1.10
N ILE A 405 9.78 -2.85 0.47
CA ILE A 405 9.98 -1.45 0.06
C ILE A 405 10.10 -0.56 1.30
N ASN A 406 9.20 -0.73 2.27
CA ASN A 406 9.22 0.02 3.52
C ASN A 406 10.53 -0.18 4.29
N ARG A 407 11.03 -1.42 4.35
CA ARG A 407 12.32 -1.74 4.96
C ARG A 407 13.47 -0.94 4.35
N LYS A 408 13.55 -0.87 3.02
CA LYS A 408 14.62 -0.12 2.32
C LYS A 408 14.62 1.37 2.67
N ILE A 409 13.43 1.93 2.93
CA ILE A 409 13.29 3.34 3.31
C ILE A 409 13.64 3.55 4.78
N LEU A 410 13.19 2.65 5.67
CA LEU A 410 13.41 2.78 7.10
C LEU A 410 14.85 2.48 7.52
N ASP A 411 15.49 1.45 6.93
CA ASP A 411 16.78 0.91 7.38
C ASP A 411 17.87 1.97 7.59
N PRO A 412 18.15 2.89 6.65
CA PRO A 412 19.24 3.87 6.80
C PRO A 412 19.04 4.86 7.96
N ASN A 413 17.79 5.05 8.40
CA ASN A 413 17.39 6.08 9.36
C ASN A 413 16.90 5.51 10.69
N THR A 414 17.01 4.20 10.88
CA THR A 414 16.45 3.52 12.05
C THR A 414 17.54 3.03 12.99
N ILE A 415 17.50 3.46 14.23
CA ILE A 415 18.43 2.96 15.25
C ILE A 415 18.19 1.48 15.55
N ARG A 416 19.25 0.77 15.90
CA ARG A 416 19.22 -0.66 16.20
C ARG A 416 19.51 -0.90 17.67
N LEU A 417 18.60 -1.59 18.34
CA LEU A 417 18.67 -1.97 19.74
C LEU A 417 18.56 -3.48 19.91
N PHE A 418 18.95 -3.98 21.07
CA PHE A 418 18.73 -5.37 21.42
C PHE A 418 17.37 -5.57 22.09
N PHE A 419 16.72 -6.66 21.74
CA PHE A 419 15.49 -7.17 22.37
C PHE A 419 15.56 -8.68 22.50
N VAL A 420 15.37 -9.18 23.70
CA VAL A 420 15.44 -10.58 24.05
C VAL A 420 14.04 -11.07 24.40
N LYS A 421 13.43 -11.87 23.50
CA LYS A 421 12.14 -12.52 23.78
C LYS A 421 12.32 -13.75 24.68
N ASN A 422 11.35 -14.02 25.55
CA ASN A 422 11.39 -15.16 26.47
C ASN A 422 12.78 -15.28 27.16
N PRO A 423 13.18 -14.30 27.97
CA PRO A 423 14.56 -14.16 28.45
C PRO A 423 14.98 -15.30 29.34
N ILE A 424 16.18 -15.83 29.10
CA ILE A 424 16.91 -16.80 29.94
C ILE A 424 18.13 -16.06 30.51
N MET A 425 18.34 -16.23 31.82
CA MET A 425 19.49 -15.64 32.52
C MET A 425 20.78 -16.35 32.10
N LEU A 426 21.81 -15.55 31.74
CA LEU A 426 23.18 -16.01 31.56
C LEU A 426 24.08 -15.34 32.60
N LEU A 427 24.57 -16.12 33.52
CA LEU A 427 25.51 -15.67 34.57
C LEU A 427 26.96 -15.92 34.08
N ILE A 428 27.74 -14.86 33.94
CA ILE A 428 29.12 -14.95 33.48
C ILE A 428 30.07 -14.82 34.65
N GLN A 429 30.70 -15.93 34.98
CA GLN A 429 31.72 -15.98 36.04
C GLN A 429 32.92 -15.18 35.62
N ASP A 430 33.57 -14.54 36.58
CA ASP A 430 34.79 -13.69 36.40
C ASP A 430 34.63 -12.47 35.50
N ALA A 431 33.43 -12.17 35.00
CA ALA A 431 33.17 -10.92 34.29
C ALA A 431 33.11 -9.73 35.27
N LYS A 432 33.78 -8.64 34.88
CA LYS A 432 33.69 -7.38 35.61
C LYS A 432 32.58 -6.52 35.06
N ASP A 433 32.03 -5.66 35.90
CA ASP A 433 31.11 -4.63 35.45
C ASP A 433 31.85 -3.66 34.52
N ILE A 434 31.33 -3.43 33.35
CA ILE A 434 31.94 -2.55 32.33
C ILE A 434 30.87 -1.65 31.69
N ARG A 435 31.33 -0.54 31.13
CA ARG A 435 30.51 0.28 30.21
C ARG A 435 31.03 0.10 28.80
N VAL A 436 30.11 -0.23 27.88
CA VAL A 436 30.43 -0.39 26.47
C VAL A 436 29.71 0.67 25.65
N LYS A 437 30.35 1.18 24.64
CA LYS A 437 29.78 2.13 23.69
C LYS A 437 29.42 1.38 22.41
N LEU A 438 28.15 1.32 22.10
CA LEU A 438 27.60 0.62 20.94
C LEU A 438 27.12 1.61 19.90
N ASN A 439 27.35 1.30 18.62
CA ASN A 439 26.79 2.09 17.53
C ASN A 439 25.28 1.89 17.42
N ASN A 440 24.54 2.96 17.17
CA ASN A 440 23.10 2.88 16.94
C ASN A 440 22.77 2.32 15.56
N HIS A 441 23.72 2.32 14.63
CA HIS A 441 23.58 1.71 13.31
C HIS A 441 24.97 1.25 12.79
N PRO A 442 25.08 0.13 12.06
CA PRO A 442 26.39 -0.39 11.62
C PRO A 442 27.07 0.46 10.55
N THR A 443 26.31 1.14 9.68
CA THR A 443 26.83 1.90 8.53
C THR A 443 26.41 3.37 8.53
N SER A 444 25.21 3.69 9.04
CA SER A 444 24.71 5.08 9.11
C SER A 444 25.20 5.77 10.40
N ASN A 445 25.53 7.05 10.29
CA ASN A 445 25.98 7.84 11.46
C ASN A 445 24.76 8.30 12.30
N LEU A 446 24.13 7.34 13.01
CA LEU A 446 23.00 7.61 13.93
C LEU A 446 23.44 7.75 15.38
N GLY A 447 24.73 8.01 15.62
CA GLY A 447 25.29 8.15 16.96
C GLY A 447 25.56 6.82 17.66
N THR A 448 25.79 6.92 18.96
CA THR A 448 26.15 5.79 19.82
C THR A 448 25.36 5.85 21.11
N ARG A 449 25.27 4.70 21.80
CA ARG A 449 24.69 4.58 23.14
C ARG A 449 25.66 3.89 24.09
N GLU A 450 25.57 4.22 25.36
CA GLU A 450 26.32 3.57 26.42
C GLU A 450 25.47 2.53 27.12
N VAL A 451 26.01 1.33 27.32
CA VAL A 451 25.34 0.20 27.96
C VAL A 451 26.17 -0.26 29.15
N GLU A 452 25.58 -0.25 30.33
CA GLU A 452 26.20 -0.85 31.52
C GLU A 452 25.98 -2.38 31.49
N VAL A 453 27.07 -3.11 31.52
CA VAL A 453 27.09 -4.57 31.47
C VAL A 453 27.54 -5.11 32.81
N SER A 454 26.74 -5.96 33.44
CA SER A 454 27.08 -6.72 34.63
C SER A 454 27.38 -8.18 34.28
N LYS A 455 27.77 -8.95 35.25
CA LYS A 455 27.94 -10.40 35.13
C LYS A 455 26.63 -11.14 34.81
N VAL A 456 25.48 -10.51 35.03
CA VAL A 456 24.15 -11.07 34.72
C VAL A 456 23.63 -10.38 33.46
N ILE A 457 23.38 -11.19 32.44
CA ILE A 457 22.75 -10.76 31.19
C ILE A 457 21.61 -11.74 30.84
N TYR A 458 20.77 -11.33 29.90
CA TYR A 458 19.68 -12.16 29.38
C TYR A 458 19.86 -12.43 27.90
N ILE A 459 19.60 -13.66 27.49
CA ILE A 459 19.59 -14.09 26.08
C ILE A 459 18.23 -14.72 25.76
N SER A 460 17.89 -14.84 24.47
CA SER A 460 16.60 -15.44 24.07
C SER A 460 16.56 -16.93 24.40
N HIS A 461 15.37 -17.44 24.74
CA HIS A 461 15.17 -18.87 24.93
C HIS A 461 15.61 -19.69 23.71
N ASP A 462 15.35 -19.21 22.50
CA ASP A 462 15.73 -19.91 21.27
C ASP A 462 17.25 -20.02 21.12
N ASP A 463 17.98 -18.95 21.47
CA ASP A 463 19.45 -18.99 21.49
C ASP A 463 19.94 -19.91 22.59
N ALA A 464 19.35 -19.84 23.78
CA ALA A 464 19.69 -20.66 24.94
C ALA A 464 19.51 -22.15 24.67
N ALA A 465 18.39 -22.54 24.09
CA ALA A 465 18.07 -23.93 23.72
C ALA A 465 19.02 -24.53 22.67
N ALA A 466 19.65 -23.67 21.88
CA ALA A 466 20.60 -24.09 20.82
C ALA A 466 22.07 -24.12 21.30
N LEU A 467 22.34 -23.85 22.59
CA LEU A 467 23.69 -23.90 23.18
C LEU A 467 24.05 -25.30 23.66
N ARG A 468 25.37 -25.55 23.75
CA ARG A 468 25.93 -26.81 24.32
C ARG A 468 26.92 -26.46 25.41
N ILE A 469 27.09 -27.36 26.36
CA ILE A 469 28.15 -27.28 27.36
C ILE A 469 29.51 -27.30 26.64
N ASP A 470 30.47 -26.54 27.14
CA ASP A 470 31.78 -26.29 26.55
C ASP A 470 31.78 -25.47 25.22
N GLU A 471 30.62 -25.10 24.70
CA GLU A 471 30.54 -24.23 23.50
C GLU A 471 31.08 -22.83 23.79
N GLN A 472 31.87 -22.31 22.84
CA GLN A 472 32.33 -20.92 22.88
C GLN A 472 31.44 -20.05 21.97
N ILE A 473 30.93 -18.96 22.52
CA ILE A 473 30.07 -18.02 21.82
C ILE A 473 30.57 -16.60 22.00
N ARG A 474 30.21 -15.73 21.05
CA ARG A 474 30.42 -14.29 21.16
C ARG A 474 29.11 -13.59 21.50
N LEU A 475 29.11 -12.83 22.55
CA LEU A 475 28.09 -11.83 22.82
C LEU A 475 28.29 -10.66 21.85
N MET A 476 27.27 -10.31 21.07
CA MET A 476 27.37 -9.31 20.00
C MET A 476 27.93 -7.98 20.53
N GLU A 477 28.92 -7.42 19.85
CA GLU A 477 29.57 -6.17 20.22
C GLU A 477 30.17 -6.16 21.64
N LEU A 478 30.42 -7.34 22.26
CA LEU A 478 30.89 -7.45 23.62
C LEU A 478 32.14 -8.35 23.68
N TYR A 479 32.10 -9.52 24.27
CA TYR A 479 33.21 -10.44 24.46
C TYR A 479 32.80 -11.89 24.22
N ASN A 480 33.77 -12.79 24.27
CA ASN A 480 33.56 -14.23 24.12
C ASN A 480 33.40 -14.88 25.48
N VAL A 481 32.53 -15.87 25.54
CA VAL A 481 32.29 -16.68 26.75
C VAL A 481 32.26 -18.17 26.39
N LYS A 482 32.61 -19.02 27.36
CA LYS A 482 32.50 -20.48 27.29
C LYS A 482 31.34 -20.92 28.20
N ILE A 483 30.43 -21.74 27.67
CA ILE A 483 29.26 -22.24 28.40
C ILE A 483 29.71 -23.36 29.34
N ASN A 484 29.37 -23.23 30.63
CA ASN A 484 29.75 -24.20 31.66
C ASN A 484 28.59 -25.14 32.05
N GLU A 485 27.38 -24.58 32.23
CA GLU A 485 26.21 -25.34 32.68
C GLU A 485 24.93 -24.76 32.02
N ILE A 486 23.96 -25.61 31.76
CA ILE A 486 22.67 -25.23 31.15
C ILE A 486 21.54 -25.88 31.97
N ASP A 487 20.70 -25.08 32.66
CA ASP A 487 19.47 -25.51 33.36
C ASP A 487 18.28 -24.65 32.89
N LEU A 488 17.64 -25.06 31.80
CA LEU A 488 16.50 -24.34 31.24
C LEU A 488 15.16 -24.71 31.90
N GLU A 489 15.06 -25.91 32.45
CA GLU A 489 13.79 -26.44 32.98
C GLU A 489 13.50 -25.90 34.38
N ASN A 490 14.47 -26.00 35.30
CA ASN A 490 14.24 -25.66 36.69
C ASN A 490 14.57 -24.21 37.04
N LYS A 491 15.77 -23.75 36.66
CA LYS A 491 16.29 -22.43 37.07
C LYS A 491 16.20 -21.35 35.97
N LYS A 492 15.98 -21.75 34.72
CA LYS A 492 16.08 -20.85 33.55
C LYS A 492 17.41 -20.07 33.56
N LEU A 493 18.49 -20.76 33.84
CA LEU A 493 19.83 -20.25 34.09
C LEU A 493 20.85 -20.99 33.23
N ILE A 494 21.76 -20.23 32.65
CA ILE A 494 22.99 -20.72 32.03
C ILE A 494 24.16 -20.08 32.76
N THR A 495 25.19 -20.85 33.07
CA THR A 495 26.46 -20.31 33.59
C THR A 495 27.51 -20.37 32.50
N ALA A 496 28.35 -19.36 32.45
CA ALA A 496 29.46 -19.26 31.49
C ALA A 496 30.67 -18.60 32.13
N SER A 497 31.86 -18.86 31.61
CA SER A 497 33.11 -18.17 31.97
C SER A 497 33.50 -17.17 30.93
N TYR A 498 33.99 -16.00 31.33
CA TYR A 498 34.61 -15.04 30.45
C TYR A 498 35.87 -15.64 29.81
N LEU A 499 36.05 -15.43 28.48
CA LEU A 499 37.26 -15.88 27.76
C LEU A 499 38.16 -14.71 27.39
N ASN A 500 37.77 -13.92 26.40
CA ASN A 500 38.55 -12.83 25.82
C ASN A 500 37.68 -11.90 24.95
N ASN A 501 38.32 -10.84 24.40
CA ASN A 501 37.67 -9.86 23.51
C ASN A 501 37.96 -10.10 22.02
N GLU A 502 38.68 -11.16 21.67
CA GLU A 502 39.08 -11.42 20.28
C GLU A 502 37.88 -11.67 19.37
N VAL A 503 37.86 -11.03 18.19
CA VAL A 503 36.76 -11.23 17.22
C VAL A 503 37.09 -12.44 16.36
N VAL A 504 36.40 -13.54 16.60
CA VAL A 504 36.48 -14.76 15.79
C VAL A 504 35.31 -14.78 14.82
N LYS A 505 35.58 -14.81 13.52
CA LYS A 505 34.56 -14.65 12.45
C LYS A 505 33.50 -15.77 12.48
N GLU A 506 33.92 -17.00 12.70
CA GLU A 506 33.10 -18.20 12.69
C GLU A 506 32.34 -18.46 13.99
N MET A 507 32.63 -17.69 15.05
CA MET A 507 32.00 -17.89 16.35
C MET A 507 30.52 -17.47 16.30
N LYS A 508 29.64 -18.29 16.88
CA LYS A 508 28.21 -18.00 17.00
C LYS A 508 27.98 -16.71 17.78
N LYS A 509 27.29 -15.76 17.16
CA LYS A 509 26.99 -14.44 17.74
C LYS A 509 25.60 -14.44 18.33
N ILE A 510 25.49 -14.08 19.61
CA ILE A 510 24.22 -14.03 20.36
C ILE A 510 23.97 -12.61 20.85
N GLN A 511 22.73 -12.11 20.65
CA GLN A 511 22.32 -10.84 21.23
C GLN A 511 21.97 -11.02 22.71
N TRP A 512 22.08 -9.94 23.46
CA TRP A 512 21.93 -9.95 24.91
C TRP A 512 21.36 -8.64 25.42
N VAL A 513 20.82 -8.64 26.64
CA VAL A 513 20.45 -7.44 27.39
C VAL A 513 20.98 -7.57 28.82
N SER A 514 21.66 -6.56 29.32
CA SER A 514 22.24 -6.56 30.66
C SER A 514 21.17 -6.31 31.73
N GLU A 515 21.28 -6.97 32.89
CA GLU A 515 20.44 -6.71 34.04
C GLU A 515 20.42 -5.23 34.46
N LYS A 516 21.55 -4.54 34.36
CA LYS A 516 21.69 -3.11 34.70
C LYS A 516 21.11 -2.16 33.66
N ASN A 517 20.78 -2.65 32.47
CA ASN A 517 20.32 -1.83 31.34
C ASN A 517 19.16 -2.49 30.60
N LEU A 518 18.14 -2.95 31.33
CA LEU A 518 16.95 -3.57 30.72
C LEU A 518 15.66 -2.84 31.10
N SER A 519 14.69 -2.99 30.20
CA SER A 519 13.29 -2.67 30.45
C SER A 519 12.42 -3.86 30.02
N LYS A 520 11.40 -4.19 30.79
CA LYS A 520 10.34 -5.08 30.33
C LYS A 520 9.63 -4.42 29.18
N TYR A 521 9.51 -5.14 28.08
CA TYR A 521 8.99 -4.58 26.85
C TYR A 521 8.05 -5.56 26.16
N ARG A 522 6.99 -5.02 25.54
CA ARG A 522 5.95 -5.80 24.88
C ARG A 522 5.87 -5.42 23.41
N ILE A 523 5.85 -6.40 22.52
CA ILE A 523 5.72 -6.18 21.08
C ILE A 523 4.45 -6.86 20.58
N ARG A 524 3.56 -6.08 19.97
CA ARG A 524 2.37 -6.56 19.26
C ARG A 524 2.75 -6.92 17.84
N VAL A 525 2.54 -8.16 17.43
CA VAL A 525 2.89 -8.69 16.11
C VAL A 525 1.60 -8.94 15.33
N PRO A 526 1.22 -8.02 14.41
CA PRO A 526 0.06 -8.21 13.54
C PRO A 526 0.31 -9.32 12.53
N LYS A 527 -0.68 -10.20 12.36
CA LYS A 527 -0.74 -11.25 11.35
C LYS A 527 -2.01 -11.08 10.52
N GLU A 528 -2.20 -11.93 9.53
CA GLU A 528 -3.41 -11.94 8.71
C GLU A 528 -4.67 -12.15 9.55
N ILE A 529 -5.70 -11.35 9.30
CA ILE A 529 -6.96 -11.37 10.05
C ILE A 529 -7.78 -12.62 9.74
N TYR A 530 -7.70 -13.10 8.50
CA TYR A 530 -8.41 -14.31 8.09
C TYR A 530 -7.42 -15.43 7.79
N ASP A 531 -7.91 -16.65 8.00
CA ASP A 531 -7.32 -17.88 7.51
C ASP A 531 -8.46 -18.68 6.85
N ASN A 532 -8.37 -18.91 5.53
CA ASN A 532 -9.42 -19.55 4.73
C ASN A 532 -10.83 -18.95 4.99
N ASP A 533 -10.95 -17.63 4.85
CA ASP A 533 -12.17 -16.82 5.11
C ASP A 533 -12.73 -16.88 6.54
N LYS A 534 -12.04 -17.51 7.49
CA LYS A 534 -12.40 -17.51 8.91
C LYS A 534 -11.52 -16.53 9.67
N PHE A 535 -12.11 -15.88 10.69
CA PHE A 535 -11.33 -15.01 11.57
C PHE A 535 -10.24 -15.81 12.28
N ASN A 536 -9.01 -15.29 12.21
CA ASN A 536 -7.85 -15.87 12.89
C ASN A 536 -7.73 -15.29 14.31
N PRO A 537 -8.03 -16.05 15.36
CA PRO A 537 -7.93 -15.56 16.74
C PRO A 537 -6.48 -15.22 17.14
N ASN A 538 -5.48 -15.78 16.43
CA ASN A 538 -4.07 -15.53 16.63
C ASN A 538 -3.52 -14.43 15.71
N SER A 539 -4.40 -13.62 15.12
CA SER A 539 -4.02 -12.53 14.20
C SER A 539 -3.25 -11.38 14.87
N LEU A 540 -3.24 -11.32 16.20
CA LEU A 540 -2.42 -10.39 16.99
C LEU A 540 -1.68 -11.18 18.06
N GLU A 541 -0.39 -11.41 17.85
CA GLU A 541 0.47 -12.04 18.84
C GLU A 541 1.12 -10.99 19.74
N ILE A 542 1.20 -11.25 21.03
CA ILE A 542 1.90 -10.40 21.99
C ILE A 542 3.16 -11.12 22.43
N ILE A 543 4.32 -10.52 22.15
CA ILE A 543 5.62 -11.05 22.54
C ILE A 543 6.18 -10.19 23.68
N GLU A 544 6.43 -10.81 24.81
CA GLU A 544 7.06 -10.16 25.96
C GLU A 544 8.54 -10.50 26.02
N GLY A 545 9.34 -9.55 26.54
CA GLY A 545 10.77 -9.72 26.66
C GLY A 545 11.45 -8.57 27.37
N TYR A 546 12.77 -8.54 27.26
CA TYR A 546 13.60 -7.45 27.76
C TYR A 546 14.24 -6.70 26.57
N ALA A 547 14.07 -5.38 26.54
CA ALA A 547 14.77 -4.48 25.63
C ALA A 547 15.83 -3.69 26.38
N GLU A 548 16.82 -3.16 25.67
CA GLU A 548 17.73 -2.14 26.24
C GLU A 548 16.93 -0.95 26.77
N SER A 549 17.27 -0.43 27.95
CA SER A 549 16.56 0.69 28.59
C SER A 549 16.58 1.97 27.74
N SER A 550 17.54 2.12 26.83
CA SER A 550 17.60 3.22 25.87
C SER A 550 16.36 3.34 24.98
N VAL A 551 15.58 2.24 24.80
CA VAL A 551 14.31 2.29 24.08
C VAL A 551 13.29 3.23 24.73
N LEU A 552 13.35 3.40 26.05
CA LEU A 552 12.44 4.30 26.78
C LEU A 552 12.69 5.78 26.54
N GLN A 553 13.85 6.12 25.97
CA GLN A 553 14.19 7.50 25.58
C GLN A 553 13.61 7.89 24.22
N LEU A 554 13.12 6.92 23.46
CA LEU A 554 12.48 7.16 22.18
C LEU A 554 11.07 7.71 22.38
N LYS A 555 10.71 8.70 21.57
CA LYS A 555 9.33 9.18 21.53
C LYS A 555 8.41 8.08 20.99
N SER A 556 7.14 8.13 21.39
CA SER A 556 6.11 7.31 20.75
C SER A 556 6.08 7.55 19.24
N HIS A 557 5.76 6.53 18.48
CA HIS A 557 5.77 6.52 17.01
C HIS A 557 7.15 6.73 16.36
N THR A 558 8.24 6.31 17.05
CA THR A 558 9.58 6.28 16.50
C THR A 558 9.91 4.88 15.98
N PRO A 559 10.35 4.72 14.72
CA PRO A 559 10.85 3.44 14.23
C PRO A 559 12.10 3.00 14.98
N VAL A 560 12.18 1.72 15.31
CA VAL A 560 13.34 1.06 15.92
C VAL A 560 13.51 -0.34 15.32
N GLN A 561 14.74 -0.73 15.02
CA GLN A 561 15.03 -2.11 14.65
C GLN A 561 15.53 -2.88 15.87
N PHE A 562 14.77 -3.87 16.32
CA PHE A 562 15.30 -4.85 17.25
C PHE A 562 16.09 -5.90 16.46
N ILE A 563 17.40 -5.96 16.71
CA ILE A 563 18.33 -6.83 15.99
C ILE A 563 17.85 -8.28 16.04
N ARG A 564 17.87 -8.99 14.90
CA ARG A 564 17.38 -10.35 14.71
C ARG A 564 15.86 -10.56 14.94
N PHE A 565 15.14 -9.53 15.39
CA PHE A 565 13.68 -9.59 15.56
C PHE A 565 12.97 -8.90 14.38
N GLY A 566 13.24 -7.63 14.14
CA GLY A 566 12.68 -6.86 13.03
C GLY A 566 12.48 -5.38 13.36
N PHE A 567 11.87 -4.69 12.41
CA PHE A 567 11.49 -3.29 12.57
C PHE A 567 10.20 -3.18 13.36
N CYS A 568 10.17 -2.27 14.31
CA CYS A 568 9.04 -1.98 15.16
C CYS A 568 8.82 -0.47 15.22
N ILE A 569 7.61 -0.05 15.55
CA ILE A 569 7.30 1.34 15.88
C ILE A 569 6.94 1.42 17.36
N THR A 570 7.58 2.33 18.09
CA THR A 570 7.34 2.49 19.53
C THR A 570 5.92 3.01 19.79
N GLU A 571 5.29 2.51 20.84
CA GLU A 571 4.05 3.02 21.42
C GLU A 571 4.29 3.44 22.86
N GLU A 572 3.28 3.94 23.53
CA GLU A 572 3.32 4.23 24.96
C GLU A 572 3.44 2.96 25.81
N ASN A 573 3.73 3.12 27.11
CA ASN A 573 3.75 2.04 28.10
C ASN A 573 4.74 0.90 27.79
N SER A 574 5.97 1.22 27.38
CA SER A 574 7.01 0.24 27.09
C SER A 574 6.55 -0.83 26.10
N SER A 575 5.96 -0.40 25.02
CA SER A 575 5.44 -1.27 23.97
C SER A 575 5.79 -0.81 22.55
N ALA A 576 5.67 -1.72 21.59
CA ALA A 576 5.83 -1.43 20.18
C ALA A 576 4.90 -2.30 19.33
N ILE A 577 4.68 -1.87 18.09
CA ILE A 577 4.05 -2.69 17.06
C ILE A 577 5.14 -3.16 16.09
N PHE A 578 5.13 -4.43 15.75
CA PHE A 578 5.98 -4.99 14.72
C PHE A 578 5.54 -4.50 13.33
N ILE A 579 6.48 -3.97 12.57
CA ILE A 579 6.26 -3.50 11.19
C ILE A 579 6.49 -4.66 10.22
N HIS A 580 7.75 -5.11 10.14
CA HIS A 580 8.24 -6.20 9.28
C HIS A 580 9.64 -6.67 9.74
N ARG A 581 10.13 -7.76 9.13
CA ARG A 581 11.51 -8.26 9.30
C ARG A 581 12.51 -7.52 8.43
#